data_7143d779b96cf4d261cd2f3d99750bdd
#
_entry.id   7143d779b96cf4d261cd2f3d99750bdd
#
_cell.length_a   1.000
_cell.length_b   1.000
_cell.length_c   1.000
_cell.angle_alpha   90.00
_cell.angle_beta   90.00
_cell.angle_gamma   90.00
#
_symmetry.space_group_name_H-M   'P 1'
#
loop_
_entity.id
_entity.type
_entity.pdbx_description
1 polymer ?
#
loop_
_entity_poly.entity_id
_entity_poly.type
_entity_poly.pdbx_seq_one_letter_code
_entity_poly.pdbx_strand_id
1 'polypeptide(L)'
;MIARAKEILTGAKDKMAHAVSHLDEELKTYRAGKANPLVFNSVMVDYYGSPTPIPQVASVTTPDAKTLMLQPWEKKMIPLIEKAIIDANLGFTPSNNGESIRCTIPPLTEDRRKDLIKKAKAAGENAKVSVRNARRDAIELLKKAQKEGMPEDVQKDHEQLVQKETDAFVKKVDELVSVKEKEIMTV
;
A
#
# COMPACT_ATOMS: atom_id res chain seq x y z
N MET A 1 -12.23 23.01 -28.12
CA MET A 1 -13.22 22.05 -27.58
C MET A 1 -12.65 20.64 -27.49
N ILE A 2 -12.06 20.07 -28.55
CA ILE A 2 -11.40 18.74 -28.49
C ILE A 2 -10.26 18.69 -27.44
N ALA A 3 -9.46 19.76 -27.32
CA ALA A 3 -8.42 19.86 -26.30
C ALA A 3 -8.98 19.73 -24.88
N ARG A 4 -10.10 20.40 -24.60
CA ARG A 4 -10.80 20.34 -23.30
C ARG A 4 -11.34 18.93 -22.99
N ALA A 5 -11.89 18.23 -24.01
CA ALA A 5 -12.32 16.83 -23.82
C ALA A 5 -11.16 15.90 -23.48
N LYS A 6 -10.00 16.10 -24.12
CA LYS A 6 -8.77 15.37 -23.80
C LYS A 6 -8.25 15.67 -22.38
N GLU A 7 -8.30 16.93 -21.95
CA GLU A 7 -7.92 17.31 -20.59
C GLU A 7 -8.80 16.64 -19.54
N ILE A 8 -10.12 16.60 -19.78
CA ILE A 8 -11.08 15.91 -18.89
C ILE A 8 -10.77 14.41 -18.82
N LEU A 9 -10.48 13.76 -19.95
CA LEU A 9 -10.11 12.35 -20.00
C LEU A 9 -8.80 12.11 -19.25
N THR A 10 -7.78 12.93 -19.49
CA THR A 10 -6.48 12.82 -18.79
C THR A 10 -6.65 12.99 -17.29
N GLY A 11 -7.38 14.01 -16.83
CA GLY A 11 -7.67 14.23 -15.42
C GLY A 11 -8.43 13.06 -14.77
N ALA A 12 -9.34 12.42 -15.49
CA ALA A 12 -10.02 11.22 -15.02
C ALA A 12 -9.05 10.04 -14.86
N LYS A 13 -8.18 9.82 -15.87
CA LYS A 13 -7.14 8.78 -15.81
C LYS A 13 -6.18 8.98 -14.65
N ASP A 14 -5.74 10.21 -14.39
CA ASP A 14 -4.86 10.54 -13.28
C ASP A 14 -5.51 10.23 -11.93
N LYS A 15 -6.78 10.63 -11.74
CA LYS A 15 -7.54 10.30 -10.52
C LYS A 15 -7.69 8.78 -10.33
N MET A 16 -7.99 8.04 -11.40
CA MET A 16 -8.13 6.58 -11.37
C MET A 16 -6.78 5.91 -11.06
N ALA A 17 -5.69 6.37 -11.68
CA ALA A 17 -4.35 5.89 -11.41
C ALA A 17 -3.92 6.14 -9.96
N HIS A 18 -4.25 7.30 -9.40
CA HIS A 18 -4.03 7.61 -7.98
C HIS A 18 -4.77 6.66 -7.05
N ALA A 19 -6.03 6.32 -7.35
CA ALA A 19 -6.81 5.38 -6.57
C ALA A 19 -6.17 3.98 -6.56
N VAL A 20 -5.68 3.52 -7.71
CA VAL A 20 -4.98 2.23 -7.84
C VAL A 20 -3.64 2.24 -7.13
N SER A 21 -2.85 3.32 -7.24
CA SER A 21 -1.58 3.47 -6.55
C SER A 21 -1.76 3.46 -5.02
N HIS A 22 -2.76 4.17 -4.51
CA HIS A 22 -3.09 4.17 -3.10
C HIS A 22 -3.48 2.76 -2.60
N LEU A 23 -4.28 2.03 -3.39
CA LEU A 23 -4.62 0.64 -3.06
C LEU A 23 -3.37 -0.25 -3.01
N ASP A 24 -2.46 -0.13 -3.97
CA ASP A 24 -1.23 -0.92 -4.00
C ASP A 24 -0.37 -0.66 -2.74
N GLU A 25 -0.23 0.60 -2.34
CA GLU A 25 0.47 0.97 -1.10
C GLU A 25 -0.24 0.43 0.14
N GLU A 26 -1.57 0.54 0.21
CA GLU A 26 -2.35 0.00 1.32
C GLU A 26 -2.22 -1.52 1.43
N LEU A 27 -2.29 -2.24 0.31
CA LEU A 27 -2.11 -3.70 0.29
C LEU A 27 -0.70 -4.14 0.73
N LYS A 28 0.33 -3.33 0.49
CA LYS A 28 1.68 -3.59 1.00
C LYS A 28 1.76 -3.54 2.53
N THR A 29 0.90 -2.78 3.18
CA THR A 29 0.84 -2.74 4.66
C THR A 29 0.24 -4.02 5.25
N TYR A 30 -0.53 -4.79 4.50
CA TYR A 30 -1.11 -6.06 4.92
C TYR A 30 -0.07 -7.17 4.84
N ARG A 31 0.63 -7.37 5.96
CA ARG A 31 1.73 -8.33 6.06
C ARG A 31 1.21 -9.75 6.06
N ALA A 32 1.58 -10.50 5.04
CA ALA A 32 1.22 -11.90 4.87
C ALA A 32 2.20 -12.87 5.56
N GLY A 33 2.68 -12.55 6.76
CA GLY A 33 3.65 -13.38 7.49
C GLY A 33 5.07 -13.37 6.93
N LYS A 34 5.39 -12.44 6.01
CA LYS A 34 6.74 -12.23 5.49
C LYS A 34 7.48 -11.14 6.26
N ALA A 35 8.77 -11.32 6.41
CA ALA A 35 9.67 -10.33 6.99
C ALA A 35 9.75 -9.09 6.10
N ASN A 36 9.40 -7.92 6.66
CA ASN A 36 9.52 -6.64 5.97
C ASN A 36 10.36 -5.68 6.83
N PRO A 37 11.57 -5.29 6.38
CA PRO A 37 12.45 -4.40 7.15
C PRO A 37 11.85 -3.01 7.38
N LEU A 38 10.91 -2.56 6.54
CA LEU A 38 10.26 -1.26 6.67
C LEU A 38 9.44 -1.10 7.95
N VAL A 39 9.15 -2.21 8.67
CA VAL A 39 8.46 -2.14 9.97
C VAL A 39 9.21 -1.33 11.00
N PHE A 40 10.54 -1.29 10.89
CA PHE A 40 11.41 -0.59 11.85
C PHE A 40 11.54 0.91 11.56
N ASN A 41 11.06 1.41 10.43
CA ASN A 41 11.12 2.83 10.08
C ASN A 41 10.31 3.71 11.06
N SER A 42 9.26 3.16 11.64
CA SER A 42 8.40 3.84 12.61
C SER A 42 8.80 3.59 14.07
N VAL A 43 9.75 2.69 14.32
CA VAL A 43 10.20 2.36 15.68
C VAL A 43 11.36 3.26 16.05
N MET A 44 11.14 4.08 17.08
CA MET A 44 12.15 5.00 17.60
C MET A 44 12.90 4.38 18.77
N VAL A 45 14.20 4.59 18.79
CA VAL A 45 15.07 4.19 19.91
C VAL A 45 15.80 5.43 20.43
N ASP A 46 16.05 5.47 21.72
CA ASP A 46 16.84 6.55 22.33
C ASP A 46 18.31 6.37 21.94
N TYR A 47 18.80 7.27 21.12
CA TYR A 47 20.19 7.37 20.72
C TYR A 47 20.80 8.66 21.28
N TYR A 48 21.54 8.53 22.41
CA TYR A 48 22.13 9.65 23.13
C TYR A 48 21.13 10.77 23.48
N GLY A 49 19.92 10.41 23.92
CA GLY A 49 18.88 11.35 24.32
C GLY A 49 18.04 11.88 23.14
N SER A 50 18.25 11.38 21.94
CA SER A 50 17.47 11.75 20.75
C SER A 50 16.70 10.54 20.20
N PRO A 51 15.37 10.64 20.02
CA PRO A 51 14.60 9.58 19.39
C PRO A 51 15.02 9.42 17.91
N THR A 52 15.57 8.26 17.58
CA THR A 52 16.13 7.97 16.27
C THR A 52 15.52 6.68 15.71
N PRO A 53 15.10 6.64 14.43
CA PRO A 53 14.58 5.42 13.80
C PRO A 53 15.63 4.30 13.80
N ILE A 54 15.20 3.07 14.06
CA ILE A 54 16.10 1.89 14.12
C ILE A 54 17.03 1.77 12.90
N PRO A 55 16.59 1.99 11.64
CA PRO A 55 17.48 1.88 10.48
C PRO A 55 18.66 2.87 10.47
N GLN A 56 18.64 3.89 11.29
CA GLN A 56 19.74 4.84 11.43
C GLN A 56 20.80 4.41 12.46
N VAL A 57 20.48 3.47 13.32
CA VAL A 57 21.38 2.98 14.39
C VAL A 57 21.77 1.51 14.20
N ALA A 58 21.15 0.81 13.25
CA ALA A 58 21.41 -0.58 12.95
C ALA A 58 21.20 -0.90 11.46
N SER A 59 21.96 -1.85 10.96
CA SER A 59 21.68 -2.46 9.66
C SER A 59 20.54 -3.46 9.79
N VAL A 60 19.52 -3.36 8.93
CA VAL A 60 18.36 -4.27 8.91
C VAL A 60 18.45 -5.15 7.66
N THR A 61 18.49 -6.45 7.85
CA THR A 61 18.57 -7.44 6.78
C THR A 61 17.50 -8.52 6.94
N THR A 62 17.16 -9.19 5.86
CA THR A 62 16.22 -10.32 5.82
C THR A 62 16.95 -11.55 5.33
N PRO A 63 17.60 -12.33 6.23
CA PRO A 63 18.33 -13.55 5.83
C PRO A 63 17.41 -14.62 5.23
N ASP A 64 16.15 -14.64 5.62
CA ASP A 64 15.10 -15.50 5.07
C ASP A 64 13.74 -14.81 5.07
N ALA A 65 12.71 -15.45 4.48
CA ALA A 65 11.39 -14.89 4.31
C ALA A 65 10.64 -14.57 5.62
N LYS A 66 11.07 -15.12 6.77
CA LYS A 66 10.41 -15.00 8.08
C LYS A 66 11.28 -14.38 9.15
N THR A 67 12.51 -14.03 8.84
CA THR A 67 13.47 -13.52 9.82
C THR A 67 13.95 -12.12 9.44
N LEU A 68 13.87 -11.20 10.40
CA LEU A 68 14.54 -9.91 10.36
C LEU A 68 15.76 -9.96 11.26
N MET A 69 16.91 -9.53 10.74
CA MET A 69 18.14 -9.43 11.50
C MET A 69 18.58 -7.98 11.56
N LEU A 70 18.79 -7.49 12.78
CA LEU A 70 19.32 -6.16 13.05
C LEU A 70 20.72 -6.29 13.60
N GLN A 71 21.65 -5.59 12.98
CA GLN A 71 23.03 -5.49 13.44
C GLN A 71 23.31 -4.03 13.83
N PRO A 72 23.27 -3.73 15.14
CA PRO A 72 23.56 -2.39 15.62
C PRO A 72 25.00 -1.97 15.32
N TRP A 73 25.21 -0.70 15.02
CA TRP A 73 26.53 -0.12 14.85
C TRP A 73 27.34 -0.15 16.16
N GLU A 74 26.62 -0.04 17.28
CA GLU A 74 27.20 -0.07 18.61
C GLU A 74 26.52 -1.14 19.47
N LYS A 75 27.31 -2.05 20.05
CA LYS A 75 26.79 -3.17 20.88
C LYS A 75 25.93 -2.73 22.06
N LYS A 76 26.20 -1.55 22.64
CA LYS A 76 25.42 -0.97 23.75
C LYS A 76 23.99 -0.63 23.35
N MET A 77 23.68 -0.50 22.05
CA MET A 77 22.34 -0.22 21.54
C MET A 77 21.44 -1.47 21.54
N ILE A 78 21.99 -2.67 21.66
CA ILE A 78 21.21 -3.92 21.62
C ILE A 78 20.03 -3.91 22.62
N PRO A 79 20.25 -3.64 23.92
CA PRO A 79 19.13 -3.63 24.88
C PRO A 79 18.10 -2.56 24.61
N LEU A 80 18.53 -1.39 24.12
CA LEU A 80 17.64 -0.28 23.81
C LEU A 80 16.78 -0.58 22.59
N ILE A 81 17.36 -1.19 21.54
CA ILE A 81 16.63 -1.61 20.35
C ILE A 81 15.66 -2.74 20.67
N GLU A 82 16.06 -3.75 21.47
CA GLU A 82 15.17 -4.82 21.90
C GLU A 82 13.96 -4.26 22.65
N LYS A 83 14.20 -3.37 23.61
CA LYS A 83 13.12 -2.72 24.36
C LYS A 83 12.19 -1.94 23.45
N ALA A 84 12.73 -1.15 22.51
CA ALA A 84 11.92 -0.38 21.55
C ALA A 84 11.06 -1.28 20.66
N ILE A 85 11.57 -2.45 20.24
CA ILE A 85 10.81 -3.43 19.45
C ILE A 85 9.68 -4.05 20.27
N ILE A 86 9.93 -4.40 21.53
CA ILE A 86 8.92 -4.95 22.44
C ILE A 86 7.84 -3.92 22.72
N ASP A 87 8.22 -2.69 23.03
CA ASP A 87 7.30 -1.58 23.33
C ASP A 87 6.43 -1.21 22.11
N ALA A 88 6.96 -1.36 20.89
CA ALA A 88 6.23 -1.12 19.65
C ALA A 88 5.16 -2.19 19.35
N ASN A 89 5.17 -3.32 20.07
CA ASN A 89 4.18 -4.40 19.93
C ASN A 89 3.93 -4.85 18.48
N LEU A 90 4.99 -5.15 17.76
CA LEU A 90 4.94 -5.51 16.33
C LEU A 90 4.44 -6.93 16.06
N GLY A 91 4.15 -7.72 17.11
CA GLY A 91 3.65 -9.08 17.00
C GLY A 91 4.72 -10.16 16.88
N PHE A 92 5.98 -9.81 17.11
CA PHE A 92 7.11 -10.75 17.20
C PHE A 92 8.07 -10.33 18.32
N THR A 93 8.80 -11.30 18.86
CA THR A 93 9.72 -11.09 19.98
C THR A 93 11.15 -11.07 19.45
N PRO A 94 11.96 -10.04 19.80
CA PRO A 94 13.37 -10.02 19.47
C PRO A 94 14.15 -11.00 20.34
N SER A 95 15.19 -11.60 19.80
CA SER A 95 16.22 -12.34 20.52
C SER A 95 17.60 -11.88 20.08
N ASN A 96 18.57 -11.78 20.98
CA ASN A 96 19.93 -11.37 20.65
C ASN A 96 20.95 -12.44 20.97
N ASN A 97 22.10 -12.39 20.27
CA ASN A 97 23.27 -13.24 20.50
C ASN A 97 24.48 -12.44 21.02
N GLY A 98 24.27 -11.18 21.48
CA GLY A 98 25.32 -10.26 21.92
C GLY A 98 25.97 -9.44 20.80
N GLU A 99 25.63 -9.69 19.54
CA GLU A 99 26.14 -8.97 18.37
C GLU A 99 25.04 -8.50 17.44
N SER A 100 23.99 -9.29 17.29
CA SER A 100 22.84 -9.00 16.45
C SER A 100 21.53 -9.37 17.14
N ILE A 101 20.45 -8.74 16.70
CA ILE A 101 19.09 -9.02 17.16
C ILE A 101 18.37 -9.74 16.04
N ARG A 102 17.77 -10.89 16.36
CA ARG A 102 16.97 -11.68 15.44
C ARG A 102 15.49 -11.57 15.82
N CYS A 103 14.66 -11.22 14.86
CA CYS A 103 13.20 -11.17 15.02
C CYS A 103 12.59 -12.20 14.06
N THR A 104 12.02 -13.27 14.62
CA THR A 104 11.32 -14.29 13.83
C THR A 104 9.84 -13.95 13.77
N ILE A 105 9.29 -13.83 12.56
CA ILE A 105 7.87 -13.52 12.33
C ILE A 105 7.09 -14.83 12.46
N PRO A 106 6.12 -14.91 13.39
CA PRO A 106 5.29 -16.11 13.54
C PRO A 106 4.43 -16.31 12.28
N PRO A 107 4.10 -17.57 11.93
CA PRO A 107 3.18 -17.85 10.85
C PRO A 107 1.80 -17.26 11.17
N LEU A 108 1.09 -16.79 10.14
CA LEU A 108 -0.28 -16.31 10.29
C LEU A 108 -1.21 -17.47 10.68
N THR A 109 -2.04 -17.24 11.68
CA THR A 109 -3.17 -18.12 11.98
C THR A 109 -4.22 -18.05 10.88
N GLU A 110 -5.05 -19.09 10.73
CA GLU A 110 -6.14 -19.08 9.75
C GLU A 110 -7.10 -17.92 9.93
N ASP A 111 -7.44 -17.57 11.18
CA ASP A 111 -8.32 -16.44 11.47
C ASP A 111 -7.68 -15.12 11.03
N ARG A 112 -6.38 -14.95 11.27
CA ARG A 112 -5.66 -13.76 10.84
C ARG A 112 -5.58 -13.65 9.32
N ARG A 113 -5.41 -14.76 8.61
CA ARG A 113 -5.46 -14.80 7.13
C ARG A 113 -6.83 -14.38 6.61
N LYS A 114 -7.92 -14.90 7.19
CA LYS A 114 -9.29 -14.51 6.83
C LYS A 114 -9.55 -13.03 7.04
N ASP A 115 -9.08 -12.47 8.15
CA ASP A 115 -9.20 -11.04 8.45
C ASP A 115 -8.42 -10.18 7.44
N LEU A 116 -7.21 -10.57 7.07
CA LEU A 116 -6.41 -9.86 6.07
C LEU A 116 -7.05 -9.90 4.69
N ILE A 117 -7.59 -11.06 4.28
CA ILE A 117 -8.34 -11.18 3.02
C ILE A 117 -9.56 -10.27 3.01
N LYS A 118 -10.30 -10.22 4.12
CA LYS A 118 -11.47 -9.35 4.27
C LYS A 118 -11.09 -7.87 4.14
N LYS A 119 -9.98 -7.46 4.76
CA LYS A 119 -9.44 -6.11 4.64
C LYS A 119 -8.99 -5.79 3.22
N ALA A 120 -8.29 -6.71 2.55
CA ALA A 120 -7.86 -6.54 1.18
C ALA A 120 -9.05 -6.37 0.21
N LYS A 121 -10.10 -7.17 0.37
CA LYS A 121 -11.34 -7.02 -0.41
C LYS A 121 -12.03 -5.68 -0.17
N ALA A 122 -12.14 -5.25 1.09
CA ALA A 122 -12.73 -3.97 1.45
C ALA A 122 -11.93 -2.79 0.86
N ALA A 123 -10.61 -2.84 0.93
CA ALA A 123 -9.74 -1.85 0.31
C ALA A 123 -9.93 -1.81 -1.22
N GLY A 124 -10.06 -2.96 -1.87
CA GLY A 124 -10.36 -3.08 -3.30
C GLY A 124 -11.71 -2.43 -3.66
N GLU A 125 -12.76 -2.69 -2.90
CA GLU A 125 -14.07 -2.05 -3.12
C GLU A 125 -14.00 -0.52 -2.95
N ASN A 126 -13.28 -0.02 -1.95
CA ASN A 126 -13.06 1.41 -1.76
C ASN A 126 -12.32 2.04 -2.96
N ALA A 127 -11.31 1.36 -3.48
CA ALA A 127 -10.60 1.81 -4.68
C ALA A 127 -11.52 1.86 -5.91
N LYS A 128 -12.39 0.85 -6.10
CA LYS A 128 -13.40 0.84 -7.18
C LYS A 128 -14.40 2.00 -7.03
N VAL A 129 -14.82 2.32 -5.82
CA VAL A 129 -15.67 3.49 -5.56
C VAL A 129 -14.96 4.77 -6.00
N SER A 130 -13.69 4.94 -5.68
CA SER A 130 -12.90 6.11 -6.11
C SER A 130 -12.77 6.18 -7.63
N VAL A 131 -12.53 5.05 -8.31
CA VAL A 131 -12.50 4.97 -9.78
C VAL A 131 -13.84 5.34 -10.40
N ARG A 132 -14.95 4.85 -9.85
CA ARG A 132 -16.32 5.18 -10.32
C ARG A 132 -16.66 6.65 -10.08
N ASN A 133 -16.21 7.25 -8.98
CA ASN A 133 -16.39 8.68 -8.72
C ASN A 133 -15.62 9.53 -9.75
N ALA A 134 -14.36 9.17 -10.03
CA ALA A 134 -13.58 9.85 -11.07
C ALA A 134 -14.26 9.78 -12.45
N ARG A 135 -14.87 8.64 -12.80
CA ARG A 135 -15.71 8.50 -14.01
C ARG A 135 -16.90 9.44 -13.99
N ARG A 136 -17.65 9.48 -12.88
CA ARG A 136 -18.84 10.32 -12.74
C ARG A 136 -18.50 11.80 -12.93
N ASP A 137 -17.45 12.25 -12.24
CA ASP A 137 -16.96 13.63 -12.36
C ASP A 137 -16.61 13.98 -13.82
N ALA A 138 -15.91 13.08 -14.51
CA ALA A 138 -15.54 13.29 -15.91
C ALA A 138 -16.76 13.38 -16.83
N ILE A 139 -17.74 12.51 -16.65
CA ILE A 139 -18.99 12.55 -17.44
C ILE A 139 -19.77 13.85 -17.19
N GLU A 140 -19.83 14.33 -15.95
CA GLU A 140 -20.45 15.61 -15.61
C GLU A 140 -19.73 16.79 -16.28
N LEU A 141 -18.39 16.79 -16.27
CA LEU A 141 -17.59 17.80 -16.93
C LEU A 141 -17.78 17.78 -18.46
N LEU A 142 -17.87 16.59 -19.09
CA LEU A 142 -18.15 16.44 -20.52
C LEU A 142 -19.54 16.99 -20.87
N LYS A 143 -20.57 16.69 -20.09
CA LYS A 143 -21.93 17.21 -20.26
C LYS A 143 -22.00 18.73 -20.09
N LYS A 144 -21.26 19.28 -19.14
CA LYS A 144 -21.14 20.72 -18.96
C LYS A 144 -20.47 21.38 -20.17
N ALA A 145 -19.36 20.79 -20.64
CA ALA A 145 -18.66 21.29 -21.82
C ALA A 145 -19.53 21.22 -23.08
N GLN A 146 -20.41 20.21 -23.22
CA GLN A 146 -21.37 20.12 -24.32
C GLN A 146 -22.36 21.28 -24.28
N LYS A 147 -22.89 21.64 -23.11
CA LYS A 147 -23.77 22.81 -22.96
C LYS A 147 -23.07 24.15 -23.29
N GLU A 148 -21.75 24.18 -23.15
CA GLU A 148 -20.89 25.33 -23.46
C GLU A 148 -20.38 25.32 -24.92
N GLY A 149 -20.91 24.42 -25.78
CA GLY A 149 -20.67 24.40 -27.22
C GLY A 149 -19.73 23.28 -27.71
N MET A 150 -19.45 22.25 -26.91
CA MET A 150 -18.76 21.06 -27.42
C MET A 150 -19.72 20.24 -28.30
N PRO A 151 -19.31 19.78 -29.49
CA PRO A 151 -20.10 18.89 -30.33
C PRO A 151 -20.51 17.60 -29.60
N GLU A 152 -21.73 17.13 -29.85
CA GLU A 152 -22.30 15.97 -29.17
C GLU A 152 -21.55 14.67 -29.50
N ASP A 153 -21.06 14.52 -30.71
CA ASP A 153 -20.23 13.40 -31.14
C ASP A 153 -18.93 13.33 -30.35
N VAL A 154 -18.24 14.46 -30.19
CA VAL A 154 -17.01 14.55 -29.37
C VAL A 154 -17.28 14.20 -27.91
N GLN A 155 -18.40 14.65 -27.35
CA GLN A 155 -18.79 14.34 -25.97
C GLN A 155 -19.06 12.85 -25.81
N LYS A 156 -19.84 12.24 -26.71
CA LYS A 156 -20.15 10.79 -26.67
C LYS A 156 -18.91 9.92 -26.84
N ASP A 157 -18.03 10.27 -27.76
CA ASP A 157 -16.76 9.53 -27.96
C ASP A 157 -15.90 9.55 -26.72
N HIS A 158 -15.79 10.70 -26.05
CA HIS A 158 -15.01 10.81 -24.81
C HIS A 158 -15.70 10.15 -23.60
N GLU A 159 -17.02 10.10 -23.54
CA GLU A 159 -17.71 9.28 -22.54
C GLU A 159 -17.38 7.79 -22.68
N GLN A 160 -17.34 7.28 -23.92
CA GLN A 160 -16.93 5.89 -24.18
C GLN A 160 -15.47 5.64 -23.79
N LEU A 161 -14.57 6.58 -24.07
CA LEU A 161 -13.17 6.48 -23.65
C LEU A 161 -13.03 6.48 -22.13
N VAL A 162 -13.76 7.35 -21.42
CA VAL A 162 -13.79 7.36 -19.96
C VAL A 162 -14.32 6.04 -19.40
N GLN A 163 -15.35 5.46 -20.02
CA GLN A 163 -15.87 4.15 -19.62
C GLN A 163 -14.84 3.05 -19.84
N LYS A 164 -14.17 3.02 -20.97
CA LYS A 164 -13.11 2.05 -21.29
C LYS A 164 -11.95 2.12 -20.30
N GLU A 165 -11.52 3.33 -19.93
CA GLU A 165 -10.48 3.52 -18.92
C GLU A 165 -10.96 3.05 -17.53
N THR A 166 -12.22 3.35 -17.18
CA THR A 166 -12.83 2.88 -15.93
C THR A 166 -12.77 1.37 -15.83
N ASP A 167 -13.18 0.66 -16.88
CA ASP A 167 -13.18 -0.80 -16.90
C ASP A 167 -11.77 -1.37 -16.77
N ALA A 168 -10.78 -0.74 -17.42
CA ALA A 168 -9.38 -1.13 -17.31
C ALA A 168 -8.82 -0.93 -15.89
N PHE A 169 -9.15 0.19 -15.22
CA PHE A 169 -8.71 0.43 -13.85
C PHE A 169 -9.43 -0.46 -12.83
N VAL A 170 -10.72 -0.75 -13.01
CA VAL A 170 -11.45 -1.71 -12.17
C VAL A 170 -10.80 -3.10 -12.28
N LYS A 171 -10.44 -3.53 -13.48
CA LYS A 171 -9.72 -4.79 -13.68
C LYS A 171 -8.37 -4.82 -12.97
N LYS A 172 -7.61 -3.73 -13.03
CA LYS A 172 -6.34 -3.62 -12.27
C LYS A 172 -6.55 -3.74 -10.75
N VAL A 173 -7.61 -3.14 -10.23
CA VAL A 173 -7.98 -3.29 -8.79
C VAL A 173 -8.24 -4.74 -8.46
N ASP A 174 -9.04 -5.45 -9.26
CA ASP A 174 -9.34 -6.88 -9.05
C ASP A 174 -8.08 -7.75 -9.14
N GLU A 175 -7.18 -7.47 -10.06
CA GLU A 175 -5.89 -8.17 -10.20
C GLU A 175 -5.01 -7.97 -8.95
N LEU A 176 -4.87 -6.74 -8.45
CA LEU A 176 -4.10 -6.44 -7.24
C LEU A 176 -4.66 -7.16 -6.01
N VAL A 177 -5.96 -7.14 -5.82
CA VAL A 177 -6.62 -7.83 -4.71
C VAL A 177 -6.43 -9.35 -4.83
N SER A 178 -6.61 -9.92 -6.03
CA SER A 178 -6.43 -11.36 -6.29
C SER A 178 -4.99 -11.82 -6.01
N VAL A 179 -4.00 -11.04 -6.44
CA VAL A 179 -2.58 -11.33 -6.16
C VAL A 179 -2.33 -11.30 -4.67
N LYS A 180 -2.87 -10.31 -3.94
CA LYS A 180 -2.71 -10.22 -2.49
C LYS A 180 -3.39 -11.35 -1.75
N GLU A 181 -4.58 -11.77 -2.16
CA GLU A 181 -5.27 -12.93 -1.60
C GLU A 181 -4.44 -14.21 -1.74
N LYS A 182 -3.88 -14.46 -2.93
CA LYS A 182 -2.98 -15.60 -3.14
C LYS A 182 -1.74 -15.51 -2.27
N GLU A 183 -1.13 -14.35 -2.15
CA GLU A 183 0.02 -14.13 -1.27
C GLU A 183 -0.31 -14.47 0.19
N ILE A 184 -1.45 -14.03 0.70
CA ILE A 184 -1.90 -14.30 2.08
C ILE A 184 -2.15 -15.80 2.29
N MET A 185 -2.66 -16.49 1.28
CA MET A 185 -2.99 -17.92 1.37
C MET A 185 -1.77 -18.85 1.25
N THR A 186 -0.71 -18.43 0.57
CA THR A 186 0.47 -19.27 0.28
C THR A 186 1.58 -19.20 1.33
N VAL A 187 1.47 -18.37 2.36
CA VAL A 187 2.49 -18.20 3.41
C VAL A 187 2.22 -19.05 4.64
#